data_1e6cb7fb8a2c5b97bd7e0f530e5e3f07
#
_entry.id   1e6cb7fb8a2c5b97bd7e0f530e5e3f07
#
_cell.length_a   1.000
_cell.length_b   1.000
_cell.length_c   1.000
_cell.angle_alpha   90.00
_cell.angle_beta   90.00
_cell.angle_gamma   90.00
#
_symmetry.space_group_name_H-M   'P 1'
#
loop_
_entity.id
_entity.type
_entity.pdbx_description
1 polymer ?
#
loop_
_entity_poly.entity_id
_entity_poly.type
_entity_poly.pdbx_seq_one_letter_code
_entity_poly.pdbx_strand_id
1 'polypeptide(L)'
;MSLLSIRSISAGYDKVRALNAVSLHVEPGELVALVGANGAGKSTLMKVVMGIVRPACGEMQFDGTSVIGLPTHVIARLGIAYVPEGRGTLRELTVRENLLLGGFSRKWDSQTRDDLDGILERFPALKGRLHQSAGTLSGGEQQMLVIGRALMLRPRLMLLDEPSLGLAPLIAAGIFEVIQRLNRQGVAVLLIEQNARAALQVAHRGYVIESGRIVHEGDNLAKSPAVQEAYLGLAPS
;
A
#
# COMPACT_ATOMS: atom_id res chain seq x y z
N MET A 1 -17.43 -9.99 6.49
CA MET A 1 -16.68 -9.27 7.55
C MET A 1 -15.46 -8.65 6.92
N SER A 2 -15.24 -7.34 7.11
CA SER A 2 -14.12 -6.64 6.52
C SER A 2 -12.78 -7.19 7.02
N LEU A 3 -11.79 -7.29 6.16
CA LEU A 3 -10.42 -7.66 6.52
C LEU A 3 -9.75 -6.55 7.35
N LEU A 4 -9.89 -5.29 6.91
CA LEU A 4 -9.49 -4.10 7.67
C LEU A 4 -10.72 -3.24 7.91
N SER A 5 -10.97 -2.84 9.15
CA SER A 5 -12.03 -1.90 9.52
C SER A 5 -11.43 -0.76 10.33
N ILE A 6 -11.66 0.46 9.89
CA ILE A 6 -11.23 1.71 10.53
C ILE A 6 -12.47 2.53 10.79
N ARG A 7 -12.71 2.94 12.06
CA ARG A 7 -13.89 3.70 12.48
C ARG A 7 -13.48 4.93 13.25
N SER A 8 -13.84 6.10 12.73
CA SER A 8 -13.67 7.41 13.37
C SER A 8 -12.26 7.67 13.89
N ILE A 9 -11.23 7.21 13.20
CA ILE A 9 -9.84 7.41 13.59
C ILE A 9 -9.48 8.88 13.47
N SER A 10 -8.96 9.44 14.58
CA SER A 10 -8.31 10.74 14.59
C SER A 10 -6.87 10.59 15.04
N ALA A 11 -5.94 11.18 14.31
CA ALA A 11 -4.50 11.08 14.57
C ALA A 11 -3.76 12.31 14.05
N GLY A 12 -2.54 12.52 14.53
CA GLY A 12 -1.71 13.63 14.09
C GLY A 12 -0.32 13.59 14.71
N TYR A 13 0.40 14.69 14.54
CA TYR A 13 1.75 14.89 15.04
C TYR A 13 1.76 16.15 15.90
N ASP A 14 2.21 16.02 17.14
CA ASP A 14 2.22 17.12 18.12
C ASP A 14 0.85 17.81 18.21
N LYS A 15 0.77 19.08 17.77
CA LYS A 15 -0.46 19.88 17.78
C LYS A 15 -1.23 19.86 16.45
N VAL A 16 -0.68 19.20 15.41
CA VAL A 16 -1.29 19.17 14.08
C VAL A 16 -2.09 17.89 13.91
N ARG A 17 -3.41 18.03 13.78
CA ARG A 17 -4.30 16.90 13.48
C ARG A 17 -4.27 16.61 11.98
N ALA A 18 -3.78 15.46 11.60
CA ALA A 18 -3.68 15.02 10.21
C ALA A 18 -4.88 14.17 9.76
N LEU A 19 -5.54 13.47 10.71
CA LEU A 19 -6.75 12.67 10.46
C LEU A 19 -7.84 13.11 11.44
N ASN A 20 -9.07 13.22 10.94
CA ASN A 20 -10.21 13.70 11.72
C ASN A 20 -11.43 12.81 11.46
N ALA A 21 -11.67 11.88 12.38
CA ALA A 21 -12.77 10.91 12.34
C ALA A 21 -12.84 10.10 11.01
N VAL A 22 -11.68 9.67 10.50
CA VAL A 22 -11.59 8.88 9.27
C VAL A 22 -12.17 7.49 9.49
N SER A 23 -13.08 7.09 8.60
CA SER A 23 -13.63 5.73 8.56
C SER A 23 -13.45 5.17 7.16
N LEU A 24 -12.95 3.94 7.05
CA LEU A 24 -12.90 3.16 5.82
C LEU A 24 -12.79 1.67 6.15
N HIS A 25 -13.04 0.84 5.16
CA HIS A 25 -12.84 -0.59 5.29
C HIS A 25 -12.26 -1.19 4.01
N VAL A 26 -11.66 -2.37 4.14
CA VAL A 26 -11.17 -3.20 3.04
C VAL A 26 -11.67 -4.62 3.25
N GLU A 27 -12.36 -5.19 2.24
CA GLU A 27 -12.81 -6.58 2.27
C GLU A 27 -11.68 -7.55 1.87
N PRO A 28 -11.77 -8.83 2.24
CA PRO A 28 -10.81 -9.83 1.75
C PRO A 28 -10.73 -9.85 0.24
N GLY A 29 -9.51 -9.78 -0.33
CA GLY A 29 -9.29 -9.77 -1.77
C GLY A 29 -9.75 -8.49 -2.49
N GLU A 30 -10.11 -7.43 -1.77
CA GLU A 30 -10.50 -6.17 -2.38
C GLU A 30 -9.29 -5.28 -2.66
N LEU A 31 -9.33 -4.56 -3.79
CA LEU A 31 -8.43 -3.45 -4.08
C LEU A 31 -9.18 -2.14 -3.87
N VAL A 32 -8.79 -1.41 -2.84
CA VAL A 32 -9.34 -0.11 -2.45
C VAL A 32 -8.33 0.98 -2.74
N ALA A 33 -8.76 2.06 -3.39
CA ALA A 33 -7.94 3.25 -3.60
C ALA A 33 -8.31 4.35 -2.58
N LEU A 34 -7.29 4.98 -2.00
CA LEU A 34 -7.42 6.21 -1.22
C LEU A 34 -6.71 7.33 -1.95
N VAL A 35 -7.46 8.28 -2.47
CA VAL A 35 -6.93 9.40 -3.26
C VAL A 35 -7.16 10.73 -2.56
N GLY A 36 -6.36 11.73 -2.89
CA GLY A 36 -6.45 13.07 -2.31
C GLY A 36 -5.17 13.86 -2.52
N ALA A 37 -5.22 15.16 -2.28
CA ALA A 37 -4.08 16.06 -2.42
C ALA A 37 -2.92 15.71 -1.48
N ASN A 38 -1.73 16.24 -1.76
CA ASN A 38 -0.59 16.13 -0.86
C ASN A 38 -0.93 16.82 0.48
N GLY A 39 -0.54 16.16 1.59
CA GLY A 39 -0.88 16.63 2.93
C GLY A 39 -2.32 16.32 3.38
N ALA A 40 -3.16 15.67 2.59
CA ALA A 40 -4.54 15.33 2.97
C ALA A 40 -4.65 14.29 4.10
N GLY A 41 -3.54 13.63 4.48
CA GLY A 41 -3.53 12.65 5.56
C GLY A 41 -3.33 11.18 5.11
N LYS A 42 -3.18 10.94 3.81
CA LYS A 42 -3.07 9.58 3.22
C LYS A 42 -2.00 8.72 3.89
N SER A 43 -0.72 9.14 3.84
CA SER A 43 0.40 8.40 4.43
C SER A 43 0.32 8.34 5.96
N THR A 44 -0.32 9.34 6.60
CA THR A 44 -0.58 9.27 8.05
C THR A 44 -1.52 8.11 8.38
N LEU A 45 -2.56 7.89 7.57
CA LEU A 45 -3.47 6.77 7.76
C LEU A 45 -2.73 5.42 7.66
N MET A 46 -1.84 5.25 6.66
CA MET A 46 -1.00 4.04 6.55
C MET A 46 -0.12 3.83 7.79
N LYS A 47 0.49 4.91 8.27
CA LYS A 47 1.32 4.86 9.48
C LYS A 47 0.51 4.52 10.73
N VAL A 48 -0.75 4.96 10.81
CA VAL A 48 -1.67 4.57 11.89
C VAL A 48 -1.99 3.08 11.79
N VAL A 49 -2.30 2.55 10.59
CA VAL A 49 -2.57 1.13 10.38
C VAL A 49 -1.38 0.27 10.80
N MET A 50 -0.15 0.74 10.54
CA MET A 50 1.08 0.02 10.91
C MET A 50 1.52 0.25 12.37
N GLY A 51 0.75 1.00 13.18
CA GLY A 51 1.10 1.27 14.57
C GLY A 51 2.31 2.22 14.74
N ILE A 52 2.76 2.88 13.65
CA ILE A 52 3.85 3.85 13.67
C ILE A 52 3.37 5.17 14.31
N VAL A 53 2.12 5.56 14.00
CA VAL A 53 1.46 6.71 14.60
C VAL A 53 0.30 6.21 15.45
N ARG A 54 0.26 6.59 16.72
CA ARG A 54 -0.82 6.21 17.63
C ARG A 54 -2.02 7.12 17.39
N PRO A 55 -3.24 6.58 17.14
CA PRO A 55 -4.43 7.38 17.04
C PRO A 55 -4.82 7.97 18.41
N ALA A 56 -5.38 9.18 18.40
CA ALA A 56 -5.91 9.84 19.60
C ALA A 56 -7.27 9.23 20.02
N CYS A 57 -8.07 8.81 19.05
CA CYS A 57 -9.35 8.14 19.26
C CYS A 57 -9.77 7.35 18.02
N GLY A 58 -10.84 6.55 18.16
CA GLY A 58 -11.40 5.68 17.14
C GLY A 58 -11.07 4.22 17.36
N GLU A 59 -11.52 3.38 16.45
CA GLU A 59 -11.35 1.93 16.48
C GLU A 59 -10.70 1.43 15.19
N MET A 60 -9.87 0.41 15.32
CA MET A 60 -9.25 -0.25 14.15
C MET A 60 -9.11 -1.74 14.41
N GLN A 61 -9.60 -2.53 13.46
CA GLN A 61 -9.57 -3.98 13.54
C GLN A 61 -9.01 -4.57 12.24
N PHE A 62 -8.21 -5.60 12.37
CA PHE A 62 -7.76 -6.45 11.28
C PHE A 62 -8.24 -7.87 11.54
N ASP A 63 -9.04 -8.42 10.62
CA ASP A 63 -9.67 -9.74 10.76
C ASP A 63 -10.38 -9.92 12.10
N GLY A 64 -11.18 -8.91 12.50
CA GLY A 64 -11.92 -8.88 13.77
C GLY A 64 -11.08 -8.63 15.02
N THR A 65 -9.75 -8.57 14.92
CA THR A 65 -8.84 -8.32 16.04
C THR A 65 -8.44 -6.86 16.11
N SER A 66 -8.54 -6.22 17.29
CA SER A 66 -8.07 -4.85 17.47
C SER A 66 -6.55 -4.78 17.30
N VAL A 67 -6.09 -3.83 16.46
CA VAL A 67 -4.65 -3.60 16.20
C VAL A 67 -4.14 -2.29 16.78
N ILE A 68 -5.00 -1.51 17.45
CA ILE A 68 -4.59 -0.25 18.11
C ILE A 68 -3.61 -0.56 19.24
N GLY A 69 -2.47 0.15 19.21
CA GLY A 69 -1.43 0.02 20.23
C GLY A 69 -0.51 -1.18 20.07
N LEU A 70 -0.75 -2.03 19.06
CA LEU A 70 0.18 -3.11 18.75
C LEU A 70 1.44 -2.53 18.08
N PRO A 71 2.63 -3.07 18.39
CA PRO A 71 3.86 -2.67 17.72
C PRO A 71 3.87 -3.15 16.25
N THR A 72 4.53 -2.40 15.37
CA THR A 72 4.58 -2.63 13.91
C THR A 72 4.94 -4.07 13.54
N HIS A 73 5.91 -4.69 14.23
CA HIS A 73 6.31 -6.06 13.92
C HIS A 73 5.23 -7.11 14.27
N VAL A 74 4.35 -6.82 15.23
CA VAL A 74 3.20 -7.67 15.55
C VAL A 74 2.14 -7.52 14.47
N ILE A 75 1.84 -6.28 14.05
CA ILE A 75 0.91 -5.99 12.96
C ILE A 75 1.37 -6.67 11.66
N ALA A 76 2.66 -6.60 11.35
CA ALA A 76 3.21 -7.29 10.19
C ALA A 76 2.99 -8.82 10.26
N ARG A 77 3.18 -9.45 11.44
CA ARG A 77 2.93 -10.89 11.64
C ARG A 77 1.47 -11.29 11.47
N LEU A 78 0.52 -10.37 11.65
CA LEU A 78 -0.89 -10.62 11.34
C LEU A 78 -1.15 -10.72 9.83
N GLY A 79 -0.19 -10.32 8.99
CA GLY A 79 -0.28 -10.40 7.55
C GLY A 79 -0.54 -9.05 6.87
N ILE A 80 -0.17 -7.93 7.49
CA ILE A 80 -0.19 -6.60 6.88
C ILE A 80 1.22 -6.24 6.44
N ALA A 81 1.43 -6.04 5.12
CA ALA A 81 2.68 -5.54 4.57
C ALA A 81 2.54 -4.07 4.15
N TYR A 82 3.57 -3.28 4.39
CA TYR A 82 3.60 -1.86 4.04
C TYR A 82 4.76 -1.53 3.11
N VAL A 83 4.45 -0.94 1.99
CA VAL A 83 5.39 -0.34 1.04
C VAL A 83 5.27 1.17 1.17
N PRO A 84 6.22 1.83 1.83
CA PRO A 84 6.18 3.27 2.08
C PRO A 84 6.50 4.07 0.82
N GLU A 85 6.08 5.33 0.80
CA GLU A 85 6.57 6.33 -0.13
C GLU A 85 8.10 6.41 -0.11
N GLY A 86 8.73 6.70 -1.25
CA GLY A 86 10.19 6.81 -1.35
C GLY A 86 10.94 5.48 -1.39
N ARG A 87 10.23 4.39 -1.71
CA ARG A 87 10.73 3.03 -1.99
C ARG A 87 11.24 2.27 -0.77
N GLY A 88 11.92 2.89 0.20
CA GLY A 88 12.45 2.21 1.39
C GLY A 88 13.45 1.08 1.09
N THR A 89 14.17 1.16 -0.02
CA THR A 89 15.19 0.19 -0.44
C THR A 89 16.39 0.26 0.51
N LEU A 90 16.86 -0.88 0.98
CA LEU A 90 18.10 -0.98 1.74
C LEU A 90 19.27 -1.04 0.76
N ARG A 91 19.82 0.14 0.45
CA ARG A 91 20.75 0.35 -0.67
C ARG A 91 22.04 -0.43 -0.56
N GLU A 92 22.54 -0.60 0.65
CA GLU A 92 23.80 -1.31 0.95
C GLU A 92 23.69 -2.83 0.78
N LEU A 93 22.47 -3.35 0.84
CA LEU A 93 22.21 -4.77 0.70
C LEU A 93 21.99 -5.14 -0.77
N THR A 94 22.28 -6.39 -1.11
CA THR A 94 21.97 -6.96 -2.41
C THR A 94 20.45 -7.07 -2.62
N VAL A 95 20.03 -7.23 -3.87
CA VAL A 95 18.64 -7.54 -4.24
C VAL A 95 18.13 -8.75 -3.46
N ARG A 96 18.92 -9.83 -3.42
CA ARG A 96 18.56 -11.07 -2.70
C ARG A 96 18.37 -10.83 -1.21
N GLU A 97 19.28 -10.13 -0.55
CA GLU A 97 19.18 -9.82 0.87
C GLU A 97 17.98 -8.95 1.19
N ASN A 98 17.69 -7.92 0.35
CA ASN A 98 16.48 -7.12 0.48
C ASN A 98 15.22 -8.00 0.44
N LEU A 99 15.10 -8.91 -0.54
CA LEU A 99 13.95 -9.81 -0.64
C LEU A 99 13.82 -10.68 0.60
N LEU A 100 14.90 -11.35 1.01
CA LEU A 100 14.90 -12.28 2.13
C LEU A 100 14.53 -11.61 3.47
N LEU A 101 14.91 -10.35 3.69
CA LEU A 101 14.51 -9.59 4.87
C LEU A 101 12.97 -9.43 4.98
N GLY A 102 12.25 -9.42 3.87
CA GLY A 102 10.79 -9.38 3.91
C GLY A 102 10.16 -10.58 4.59
N GLY A 103 10.83 -11.74 4.56
CA GLY A 103 10.40 -12.97 5.23
C GLY A 103 10.91 -13.11 6.68
N PHE A 104 11.65 -12.14 7.23
CA PHE A 104 12.32 -12.26 8.54
C PHE A 104 11.38 -12.60 9.71
N SER A 105 10.13 -12.14 9.66
CA SER A 105 9.14 -12.43 10.71
C SER A 105 8.54 -13.83 10.64
N ARG A 106 8.85 -14.60 9.59
CA ARG A 106 8.39 -15.98 9.35
C ARG A 106 9.48 -16.98 9.69
N LYS A 107 9.08 -18.24 9.94
CA LYS A 107 10.06 -19.34 9.98
C LYS A 107 10.62 -19.58 8.57
N TRP A 108 11.93 -19.71 8.48
CA TRP A 108 12.61 -20.13 7.25
C TRP A 108 12.31 -21.60 7.01
N ASP A 109 11.66 -21.89 5.89
CA ASP A 109 11.25 -23.22 5.46
C ASP A 109 11.52 -23.41 3.95
N SER A 110 11.18 -24.56 3.41
CA SER A 110 11.27 -24.84 1.97
C SER A 110 10.45 -23.86 1.15
N GLN A 111 9.32 -23.41 1.68
CA GLN A 111 8.43 -22.44 1.03
C GLN A 111 9.07 -21.05 0.85
N THR A 112 10.08 -20.69 1.64
CA THR A 112 10.80 -19.41 1.48
C THR A 112 11.53 -19.33 0.15
N ARG A 113 12.03 -20.48 -0.35
CA ARG A 113 12.66 -20.56 -1.68
C ARG A 113 11.61 -20.39 -2.78
N ASP A 114 10.49 -21.10 -2.66
CA ASP A 114 9.38 -21.02 -3.62
C ASP A 114 8.81 -19.60 -3.70
N ASP A 115 8.71 -18.90 -2.55
CA ASP A 115 8.31 -17.48 -2.51
C ASP A 115 9.28 -16.61 -3.30
N LEU A 116 10.59 -16.79 -3.07
CA LEU A 116 11.62 -16.02 -3.77
C LEU A 116 11.55 -16.26 -5.28
N ASP A 117 11.45 -17.51 -5.70
CA ASP A 117 11.34 -17.88 -7.11
C ASP A 117 10.06 -17.28 -7.73
N GLY A 118 8.93 -17.38 -7.05
CA GLY A 118 7.67 -16.77 -7.48
C GLY A 118 7.73 -15.24 -7.58
N ILE A 119 8.51 -14.57 -6.73
CA ILE A 119 8.74 -13.11 -6.82
C ILE A 119 9.60 -12.80 -8.06
N LEU A 120 10.63 -13.60 -8.32
CA LEU A 120 11.50 -13.40 -9.48
C LEU A 120 10.79 -13.68 -10.81
N GLU A 121 9.78 -14.55 -10.81
CA GLU A 121 8.88 -14.74 -11.97
C GLU A 121 7.98 -13.52 -12.20
N ARG A 122 7.51 -12.88 -11.11
CA ARG A 122 6.69 -11.66 -11.19
C ARG A 122 7.48 -10.43 -11.61
N PHE A 123 8.76 -10.40 -11.21
CA PHE A 123 9.69 -9.29 -11.47
C PHE A 123 10.95 -9.80 -12.20
N PRO A 124 10.86 -10.17 -13.48
CA PRO A 124 12.00 -10.75 -14.21
C PRO A 124 13.23 -9.83 -14.25
N ALA A 125 13.03 -8.51 -14.17
CA ALA A 125 14.11 -7.52 -14.12
C ALA A 125 15.05 -7.70 -12.92
N LEU A 126 14.60 -8.35 -11.84
CA LEU A 126 15.40 -8.63 -10.65
C LEU A 126 16.18 -9.94 -10.75
N LYS A 127 15.75 -10.91 -11.60
CA LYS A 127 16.29 -12.26 -11.66
C LYS A 127 17.80 -12.30 -11.95
N GLY A 128 18.27 -11.49 -12.92
CA GLY A 128 19.67 -11.39 -13.29
C GLY A 128 20.53 -10.51 -12.37
N ARG A 129 19.94 -9.92 -11.31
CA ARG A 129 20.56 -8.89 -10.46
C ARG A 129 20.63 -9.25 -8.98
N LEU A 130 20.38 -10.52 -8.62
CA LEU A 130 20.26 -10.97 -7.24
C LEU A 130 21.45 -10.61 -6.35
N HIS A 131 22.66 -10.61 -6.90
CA HIS A 131 23.90 -10.29 -6.18
C HIS A 131 24.34 -8.83 -6.35
N GLN A 132 23.56 -8.04 -7.09
CA GLN A 132 23.80 -6.61 -7.28
C GLN A 132 23.34 -5.82 -6.05
N SER A 133 24.07 -4.76 -5.68
CA SER A 133 23.64 -3.80 -4.65
C SER A 133 22.33 -3.13 -5.08
N ALA A 134 21.33 -3.12 -4.19
CA ALA A 134 20.03 -2.54 -4.47
C ALA A 134 20.09 -1.04 -4.76
N GLY A 135 21.11 -0.34 -4.27
CA GLY A 135 21.34 1.08 -4.52
C GLY A 135 21.66 1.41 -5.97
N THR A 136 22.12 0.43 -6.78
CA THR A 136 22.47 0.60 -8.19
C THR A 136 21.33 0.32 -9.16
N LEU A 137 20.18 -0.11 -8.65
CA LEU A 137 18.99 -0.34 -9.45
C LEU A 137 18.34 0.97 -9.91
N SER A 138 17.70 0.95 -11.07
CA SER A 138 16.81 2.03 -11.52
C SER A 138 15.63 2.22 -10.55
N GLY A 139 14.97 3.37 -10.62
CA GLY A 139 13.83 3.65 -9.75
C GLY A 139 12.69 2.65 -9.85
N GLY A 140 12.39 2.16 -11.05
CA GLY A 140 11.37 1.13 -11.27
C GLY A 140 11.79 -0.23 -10.71
N GLU A 141 13.05 -0.63 -10.89
CA GLU A 141 13.58 -1.87 -10.31
C GLU A 141 13.61 -1.83 -8.77
N GLN A 142 13.96 -0.67 -8.18
CA GLN A 142 13.85 -0.47 -6.74
C GLN A 142 12.42 -0.62 -6.24
N GLN A 143 11.44 -0.09 -6.97
CA GLN A 143 10.02 -0.24 -6.62
C GLN A 143 9.57 -1.70 -6.71
N MET A 144 9.96 -2.42 -7.77
CA MET A 144 9.71 -3.86 -7.90
C MET A 144 10.34 -4.65 -6.74
N LEU A 145 11.57 -4.27 -6.34
CA LEU A 145 12.28 -4.90 -5.22
C LEU A 145 11.53 -4.71 -3.90
N VAL A 146 11.04 -3.51 -3.60
CA VAL A 146 10.33 -3.23 -2.33
C VAL A 146 8.96 -3.92 -2.30
N ILE A 147 8.23 -3.95 -3.41
CA ILE A 147 6.99 -4.74 -3.53
C ILE A 147 7.32 -6.24 -3.36
N GLY A 148 8.35 -6.75 -4.02
CA GLY A 148 8.81 -8.13 -3.87
C GLY A 148 9.18 -8.45 -2.42
N ARG A 149 9.89 -7.56 -1.74
CA ARG A 149 10.21 -7.70 -0.31
C ARG A 149 8.95 -7.79 0.55
N ALA A 150 7.94 -6.95 0.28
CA ALA A 150 6.67 -7.01 0.99
C ALA A 150 5.93 -8.34 0.76
N LEU A 151 6.02 -8.91 -0.44
CA LEU A 151 5.41 -10.20 -0.78
C LEU A 151 6.05 -11.39 -0.05
N MET A 152 7.32 -11.31 0.34
CA MET A 152 7.98 -12.35 1.15
C MET A 152 7.30 -12.58 2.50
N LEU A 153 6.52 -11.61 2.98
CA LEU A 153 5.70 -11.76 4.18
C LEU A 153 4.49 -12.69 3.96
N ARG A 154 4.08 -12.98 2.71
CA ARG A 154 2.78 -13.58 2.31
C ARG A 154 1.61 -12.78 2.89
N PRO A 155 1.49 -11.51 2.55
CA PRO A 155 0.51 -10.64 3.19
C PRO A 155 -0.91 -11.00 2.78
N ARG A 156 -1.84 -10.84 3.72
CA ARG A 156 -3.28 -10.82 3.46
C ARG A 156 -3.75 -9.44 2.99
N LEU A 157 -3.05 -8.38 3.45
CA LEU A 157 -3.28 -6.99 3.07
C LEU A 157 -1.95 -6.32 2.73
N MET A 158 -1.88 -5.69 1.58
CA MET A 158 -0.79 -4.79 1.20
C MET A 158 -1.24 -3.33 1.29
N LEU A 159 -0.46 -2.54 2.00
CA LEU A 159 -0.57 -1.08 2.05
C LEU A 159 0.49 -0.51 1.11
N LEU A 160 0.07 0.17 0.05
CA LEU A 160 0.95 0.75 -0.97
C LEU A 160 0.82 2.27 -0.96
N ASP A 161 1.90 2.96 -0.59
CA ASP A 161 1.93 4.42 -0.46
C ASP A 161 2.67 5.05 -1.64
N GLU A 162 1.91 5.57 -2.59
CA GLU A 162 2.35 6.22 -3.83
C GLU A 162 3.38 5.37 -4.62
N PRO A 163 3.07 4.10 -4.94
CA PRO A 163 4.03 3.19 -5.58
C PRO A 163 4.46 3.61 -6.98
N SER A 164 3.72 4.50 -7.65
CA SER A 164 4.06 5.00 -8.99
C SER A 164 4.85 6.31 -8.99
N LEU A 165 5.05 6.94 -7.82
CA LEU A 165 5.65 8.27 -7.72
C LEU A 165 7.07 8.32 -8.29
N GLY A 166 7.30 9.29 -9.19
CA GLY A 166 8.61 9.51 -9.81
C GLY A 166 9.07 8.40 -10.75
N LEU A 167 8.15 7.58 -11.24
CA LEU A 167 8.42 6.56 -12.27
C LEU A 167 7.99 7.07 -13.66
N ALA A 168 8.70 6.59 -14.69
CA ALA A 168 8.26 6.80 -16.06
C ALA A 168 6.89 6.13 -16.30
N PRO A 169 6.01 6.71 -17.15
CA PRO A 169 4.62 6.22 -17.33
C PRO A 169 4.51 4.74 -17.64
N LEU A 170 5.38 4.20 -18.47
CA LEU A 170 5.39 2.77 -18.83
C LEU A 170 5.72 1.88 -17.63
N ILE A 171 6.65 2.32 -16.77
CA ILE A 171 7.03 1.57 -15.55
C ILE A 171 5.90 1.64 -14.53
N ALA A 172 5.29 2.82 -14.35
CA ALA A 172 4.12 2.99 -13.47
C ALA A 172 2.97 2.07 -13.90
N ALA A 173 2.66 2.01 -15.21
CA ALA A 173 1.65 1.07 -15.73
C ALA A 173 1.97 -0.39 -15.38
N GLY A 174 3.24 -0.82 -15.54
CA GLY A 174 3.68 -2.15 -15.15
C GLY A 174 3.51 -2.43 -13.65
N ILE A 175 3.72 -1.45 -12.77
CA ILE A 175 3.47 -1.59 -11.33
C ILE A 175 1.96 -1.79 -11.06
N PHE A 176 1.08 -1.03 -11.70
CA PHE A 176 -0.38 -1.22 -11.56
C PHE A 176 -0.84 -2.60 -12.05
N GLU A 177 -0.27 -3.11 -13.16
CA GLU A 177 -0.55 -4.46 -13.63
C GLU A 177 -0.15 -5.53 -12.60
N VAL A 178 1.02 -5.38 -11.97
CA VAL A 178 1.45 -6.27 -10.90
C VAL A 178 0.50 -6.20 -9.71
N ILE A 179 0.10 -5.01 -9.27
CA ILE A 179 -0.86 -4.82 -8.16
C ILE A 179 -2.18 -5.53 -8.47
N GLN A 180 -2.74 -5.35 -9.67
CA GLN A 180 -3.95 -6.03 -10.08
C GLN A 180 -3.80 -7.56 -10.14
N ARG A 181 -2.63 -8.05 -10.58
CA ARG A 181 -2.35 -9.50 -10.60
C ARG A 181 -2.30 -10.08 -9.20
N LEU A 182 -1.66 -9.39 -8.25
CA LEU A 182 -1.61 -9.79 -6.85
C LEU A 182 -3.01 -9.81 -6.22
N ASN A 183 -3.81 -8.79 -6.53
CA ASN A 183 -5.17 -8.72 -6.05
C ASN A 183 -6.03 -9.87 -6.60
N ARG A 184 -5.94 -10.21 -7.89
CA ARG A 184 -6.61 -11.38 -8.47
C ARG A 184 -6.16 -12.73 -7.84
N GLN A 185 -5.00 -12.77 -7.20
CA GLN A 185 -4.52 -13.91 -6.42
C GLN A 185 -5.03 -13.92 -4.97
N GLY A 186 -5.93 -13.01 -4.61
CA GLY A 186 -6.59 -12.95 -3.30
C GLY A 186 -5.93 -12.02 -2.29
N VAL A 187 -4.85 -11.32 -2.64
CA VAL A 187 -4.24 -10.32 -1.75
C VAL A 187 -5.11 -9.06 -1.75
N ALA A 188 -5.60 -8.66 -0.57
CA ALA A 188 -6.26 -7.36 -0.43
C ALA A 188 -5.24 -6.22 -0.53
N VAL A 189 -5.65 -5.08 -1.11
CA VAL A 189 -4.76 -3.93 -1.32
C VAL A 189 -5.45 -2.65 -0.89
N LEU A 190 -4.77 -1.84 -0.08
CA LEU A 190 -5.11 -0.44 0.13
C LEU A 190 -4.03 0.41 -0.57
N LEU A 191 -4.41 1.01 -1.67
CA LEU A 191 -3.54 1.77 -2.56
C LEU A 191 -3.74 3.26 -2.34
N ILE A 192 -2.69 3.95 -1.94
CA ILE A 192 -2.63 5.41 -1.94
C ILE A 192 -1.92 5.86 -3.21
N GLU A 193 -2.51 6.82 -3.91
CA GLU A 193 -1.91 7.43 -5.09
C GLU A 193 -2.28 8.91 -5.22
N GLN A 194 -1.36 9.68 -5.78
CA GLN A 194 -1.62 11.04 -6.19
C GLN A 194 -2.34 11.07 -7.53
N ASN A 195 -2.01 10.15 -8.44
CA ASN A 195 -2.73 9.99 -9.70
C ASN A 195 -4.06 9.29 -9.45
N ALA A 196 -5.07 10.07 -9.03
CA ALA A 196 -6.40 9.59 -8.71
C ALA A 196 -7.03 8.78 -9.84
N ARG A 197 -6.83 9.22 -11.10
CA ARG A 197 -7.37 8.53 -12.28
C ARG A 197 -6.82 7.11 -12.40
N ALA A 198 -5.51 6.95 -12.33
CA ALA A 198 -4.87 5.63 -12.44
C ALA A 198 -5.28 4.71 -11.28
N ALA A 199 -5.30 5.23 -10.04
CA ALA A 199 -5.69 4.45 -8.87
C ALA A 199 -7.14 3.99 -8.92
N LEU A 200 -8.07 4.90 -9.25
CA LEU A 200 -9.49 4.61 -9.30
C LEU A 200 -9.88 3.71 -10.48
N GLN A 201 -9.09 3.68 -11.57
CA GLN A 201 -9.30 2.78 -12.70
C GLN A 201 -9.01 1.32 -12.36
N VAL A 202 -8.10 1.06 -11.43
CA VAL A 202 -7.69 -0.30 -11.04
C VAL A 202 -8.42 -0.80 -9.79
N ALA A 203 -9.01 0.09 -9.01
CA ALA A 203 -9.67 -0.21 -7.75
C ALA A 203 -11.13 -0.68 -7.95
N HIS A 204 -11.58 -1.57 -7.06
CA HIS A 204 -13.00 -1.95 -6.96
C HIS A 204 -13.80 -0.82 -6.32
N ARG A 205 -13.24 -0.19 -5.29
CA ARG A 205 -13.85 0.91 -4.54
C ARG A 205 -12.80 1.97 -4.22
N GLY A 206 -13.26 3.22 -4.10
CA GLY A 206 -12.41 4.35 -3.79
C GLY A 206 -12.91 5.17 -2.62
N TYR A 207 -11.95 5.84 -1.98
CA TYR A 207 -12.17 6.89 -1.00
C TYR A 207 -11.42 8.15 -1.44
N VAL A 208 -12.05 9.31 -1.24
CA VAL A 208 -11.40 10.60 -1.41
C VAL A 208 -11.21 11.22 -0.04
N ILE A 209 -9.96 11.60 0.27
CA ILE A 209 -9.62 12.24 1.54
C ILE A 209 -9.19 13.69 1.29
N GLU A 210 -9.77 14.62 2.06
CA GLU A 210 -9.42 16.04 2.09
C GLU A 210 -9.25 16.50 3.52
N SER A 211 -8.16 17.23 3.79
CA SER A 211 -7.90 17.81 5.11
C SER A 211 -8.17 16.86 6.28
N GLY A 212 -7.76 15.59 6.09
CA GLY A 212 -7.90 14.53 7.08
C GLY A 212 -9.29 13.94 7.22
N ARG A 213 -10.22 14.15 6.28
CA ARG A 213 -11.60 13.62 6.30
C ARG A 213 -11.91 12.88 5.02
N ILE A 214 -12.67 11.80 5.10
CA ILE A 214 -13.25 11.18 3.91
C ILE A 214 -14.43 12.07 3.44
N VAL A 215 -14.35 12.51 2.18
CA VAL A 215 -15.36 13.37 1.55
C VAL A 215 -16.19 12.63 0.50
N HIS A 216 -15.62 11.59 -0.12
CA HIS A 216 -16.34 10.72 -1.05
C HIS A 216 -15.93 9.26 -0.81
N GLU A 217 -16.89 8.37 -0.96
CA GLU A 217 -16.73 6.93 -0.90
C GLU A 217 -17.66 6.29 -1.93
N GLY A 218 -17.21 5.24 -2.61
CA GLY A 218 -18.06 4.44 -3.47
C GLY A 218 -17.32 3.55 -4.45
N ASP A 219 -18.11 2.69 -5.09
CA ASP A 219 -17.66 1.86 -6.20
C ASP A 219 -17.62 2.73 -7.47
N ASN A 220 -16.64 2.47 -8.34
CA ASN A 220 -16.52 3.20 -9.62
C ASN A 220 -16.42 4.74 -9.48
N LEU A 221 -15.82 5.26 -8.44
CA LEU A 221 -15.63 6.71 -8.24
C LEU A 221 -14.98 7.41 -9.46
N ALA A 222 -14.21 6.70 -10.27
CA ALA A 222 -13.67 7.23 -11.53
C ALA A 222 -14.75 7.75 -12.50
N LYS A 223 -16.01 7.29 -12.35
CA LYS A 223 -17.16 7.71 -13.16
C LYS A 223 -18.02 8.78 -12.49
N SER A 224 -17.75 9.12 -11.23
CA SER A 224 -18.49 10.15 -10.50
C SER A 224 -18.19 11.53 -11.07
N PRO A 225 -19.20 12.32 -11.53
CA PRO A 225 -18.98 13.67 -12.06
C PRO A 225 -18.25 14.57 -11.07
N ALA A 226 -18.63 14.56 -9.79
CA ALA A 226 -18.00 15.35 -8.75
C ALA A 226 -16.52 15.00 -8.55
N VAL A 227 -16.16 13.71 -8.63
CA VAL A 227 -14.77 13.26 -8.51
C VAL A 227 -14.00 13.56 -9.79
N GLN A 228 -14.65 13.44 -10.96
CA GLN A 228 -14.05 13.77 -12.25
C GLN A 228 -13.66 15.24 -12.33
N GLU A 229 -14.54 16.12 -11.95
CA GLU A 229 -14.31 17.57 -11.95
C GLU A 229 -13.23 17.97 -10.93
N ALA A 230 -13.36 17.52 -9.69
CA ALA A 230 -12.48 17.95 -8.59
C ALA A 230 -11.07 17.31 -8.62
N TYR A 231 -10.95 16.05 -9.06
CA TYR A 231 -9.72 15.25 -8.87
C TYR A 231 -9.13 14.63 -10.13
N LEU A 232 -9.92 14.52 -11.23
CA LEU A 232 -9.43 13.90 -12.47
C LEU A 232 -9.16 14.92 -13.58
N GLY A 233 -9.45 16.21 -13.36
CA GLY A 233 -9.23 17.28 -14.31
C GLY A 233 -10.08 17.16 -15.58
N LEU A 234 -11.21 16.46 -15.50
CA LEU A 234 -12.16 16.30 -16.61
C LEU A 234 -13.25 17.36 -16.47
N ALA A 235 -13.45 18.20 -17.50
CA ALA A 235 -14.57 19.13 -17.53
C ALA A 235 -15.90 18.33 -17.56
N PRO A 236 -16.97 18.84 -16.93
CA PRO A 236 -18.29 18.24 -17.05
C PRO A 236 -18.71 18.23 -18.52
N SER A 237 -19.13 17.09 -19.02
CA SER A 237 -19.68 16.90 -20.37
C SER A 237 -21.10 17.43 -20.46
#